data_57075ba4bf5861bb30e298c075604d0a
#
_entry.id   57075ba4bf5861bb30e298c075604d0a
#
_cell.length_a   1.000
_cell.length_b   1.000
_cell.length_c   1.000
_cell.angle_alpha   90.00
_cell.angle_beta   90.00
_cell.angle_gamma   90.00
#
_symmetry.space_group_name_H-M   'P 1'
#
loop_
_entity.id
_entity.type
_entity.pdbx_description
1 polymer ?
#
loop_
_entity_poly.entity_id
_entity_poly.type
_entity_poly.pdbx_seq_one_letter_code
_entity_poly.pdbx_strand_id
1 'polypeptide(L)'
;MKRLSKKRLRDIKQNKMQFFNIFIMVFLGVFVFAGIHAYMDGMEKSADKYYKDNNFQDIWLSGENFSTEDLEKVKNTENVKDAERILTIRTELENKDGVTLDTNFIESNNISKMYVVDGEEFSKDKKGVWFDSYLAKNLDLKVGDEITVTYQNMKITEKIVGLVNTPDHVYFVKDDTEIFPTHKNYGYMYLSINELPQGMPQIFNQIIVYVNKTDKTQETKANLENNIKSAIAVTDRESSVSYKGYNTEIEEGTTYSGVFTFLFLFIAVLSVTTTMNRFVKKQRTQIGTLKSLGFKNRKIKNN
;
A
#
# COMPACT_ATOMS: atom_id res chain seq x y z
N MET A 1 -53.56 25.60 -0.26
CA MET A 1 -52.18 25.00 -0.26
C MET A 1 -52.19 23.50 -0.53
N LYS A 2 -53.08 22.67 0.01
CA LYS A 2 -53.14 21.20 -0.19
C LYS A 2 -53.31 20.72 -1.64
N ARG A 3 -53.97 21.51 -2.54
CA ARG A 3 -54.20 21.13 -3.94
C ARG A 3 -52.92 21.26 -4.83
N LEU A 4 -52.11 22.24 -4.56
CA LEU A 4 -50.85 22.47 -5.31
C LEU A 4 -49.76 21.44 -4.96
N SER A 5 -49.67 21.00 -3.70
CA SER A 5 -48.78 19.92 -3.30
C SER A 5 -49.21 18.54 -3.88
N LYS A 6 -50.53 18.30 -4.03
CA LYS A 6 -51.03 17.09 -4.71
C LYS A 6 -50.66 17.10 -6.24
N LYS A 7 -50.67 18.29 -6.85
CA LYS A 7 -50.25 18.42 -8.27
C LYS A 7 -48.75 18.08 -8.41
N ARG A 8 -47.87 18.61 -7.56
CA ARG A 8 -46.42 18.27 -7.57
C ARG A 8 -46.15 16.78 -7.46
N LEU A 9 -46.79 16.10 -6.52
CA LEU A 9 -46.70 14.66 -6.40
C LEU A 9 -47.16 13.88 -7.62
N ARG A 10 -48.21 14.35 -8.25
CA ARG A 10 -48.70 13.76 -9.50
C ARG A 10 -47.73 13.98 -10.68
N ASP A 11 -47.18 15.18 -10.79
CA ASP A 11 -46.22 15.51 -11.87
C ASP A 11 -44.91 14.71 -11.71
N ILE A 12 -44.43 14.51 -10.46
CA ILE A 12 -43.30 13.61 -10.16
C ILE A 12 -43.67 12.16 -10.54
N LYS A 13 -44.86 11.68 -10.19
CA LYS A 13 -45.32 10.32 -10.50
C LYS A 13 -45.45 10.09 -12.00
N GLN A 14 -45.92 11.09 -12.76
CA GLN A 14 -46.01 11.02 -14.22
C GLN A 14 -44.65 11.05 -14.93
N ASN A 15 -43.65 11.68 -14.34
CA ASN A 15 -42.29 11.78 -14.87
C ASN A 15 -41.27 10.99 -14.04
N LYS A 16 -41.71 9.94 -13.35
CA LYS A 16 -40.92 9.15 -12.39
C LYS A 16 -39.57 8.69 -12.95
N MET A 17 -39.52 8.27 -14.22
CA MET A 17 -38.25 7.80 -14.83
C MET A 17 -37.23 8.91 -14.96
N GLN A 18 -37.62 10.16 -15.20
CA GLN A 18 -36.68 11.29 -15.29
C GLN A 18 -36.11 11.62 -13.92
N PHE A 19 -36.96 11.68 -12.89
CA PHE A 19 -36.51 11.90 -11.53
C PHE A 19 -35.66 10.75 -10.98
N PHE A 20 -36.01 9.53 -11.34
CA PHE A 20 -35.24 8.32 -11.00
C PHE A 20 -33.85 8.35 -11.63
N ASN A 21 -33.75 8.71 -12.92
CA ASN A 21 -32.44 8.82 -13.58
C ASN A 21 -31.54 9.87 -12.92
N ILE A 22 -32.10 11.04 -12.56
CA ILE A 22 -31.34 12.07 -11.83
C ILE A 22 -30.87 11.53 -10.47
N PHE A 23 -31.79 10.88 -9.74
CA PHE A 23 -31.47 10.27 -8.43
C PHE A 23 -30.33 9.24 -8.57
N ILE A 24 -30.42 8.34 -9.54
CA ILE A 24 -29.39 7.32 -9.81
C ILE A 24 -28.04 7.97 -10.12
N MET A 25 -28.01 9.03 -10.94
CA MET A 25 -26.75 9.71 -11.29
C MET A 25 -26.07 10.35 -10.07
N VAL A 26 -26.84 11.05 -9.24
CA VAL A 26 -26.33 11.64 -8.01
C VAL A 26 -25.91 10.57 -7.02
N PHE A 27 -26.74 9.52 -6.87
CA PHE A 27 -26.43 8.39 -5.99
C PHE A 27 -25.12 7.70 -6.39
N LEU A 28 -24.93 7.42 -7.69
CA LEU A 28 -23.70 6.80 -8.20
C LEU A 28 -22.46 7.68 -7.92
N GLY A 29 -22.58 9.00 -8.12
CA GLY A 29 -21.47 9.92 -7.80
C GLY A 29 -21.07 9.86 -6.34
N VAL A 30 -22.04 9.93 -5.41
CA VAL A 30 -21.79 9.85 -3.98
C VAL A 30 -21.28 8.46 -3.58
N PHE A 31 -21.86 7.40 -4.15
CA PHE A 31 -21.49 6.02 -3.86
C PHE A 31 -20.05 5.72 -4.27
N VAL A 32 -19.64 6.12 -5.47
CA VAL A 32 -18.27 5.94 -5.97
C VAL A 32 -17.28 6.73 -5.08
N PHE A 33 -17.59 7.98 -4.77
CA PHE A 33 -16.76 8.79 -3.89
C PHE A 33 -16.59 8.14 -2.51
N ALA A 34 -17.70 7.83 -1.84
CA ALA A 34 -17.64 7.24 -0.50
C ALA A 34 -16.97 5.85 -0.50
N GLY A 35 -17.22 5.05 -1.55
CA GLY A 35 -16.64 3.71 -1.68
C GLY A 35 -15.12 3.74 -1.85
N ILE A 36 -14.61 4.60 -2.73
CA ILE A 36 -13.16 4.71 -2.95
C ILE A 36 -12.48 5.29 -1.72
N HIS A 37 -13.02 6.36 -1.11
CA HIS A 37 -12.44 6.92 0.12
C HIS A 37 -12.42 5.90 1.25
N ALA A 38 -13.51 5.18 1.49
CA ALA A 38 -13.55 4.15 2.53
C ALA A 38 -12.55 3.01 2.26
N TYR A 39 -12.34 2.67 0.98
CA TYR A 39 -11.35 1.66 0.59
C TYR A 39 -9.92 2.17 0.85
N MET A 40 -9.57 3.40 0.44
CA MET A 40 -8.24 3.98 0.65
C MET A 40 -7.94 4.18 2.15
N ASP A 41 -8.88 4.70 2.92
CA ASP A 41 -8.77 4.80 4.39
C ASP A 41 -8.56 3.42 5.04
N GLY A 42 -9.24 2.40 4.53
CA GLY A 42 -9.08 1.03 5.00
C GLY A 42 -7.70 0.46 4.70
N MET A 43 -7.17 0.72 3.51
CA MET A 43 -5.80 0.34 3.12
C MET A 43 -4.77 1.03 4.02
N GLU A 44 -4.83 2.35 4.18
CA GLU A 44 -3.92 3.13 5.02
C GLU A 44 -3.89 2.61 6.46
N LYS A 45 -5.06 2.48 7.10
CA LYS A 45 -5.15 1.96 8.48
C LYS A 45 -4.65 0.53 8.62
N SER A 46 -4.86 -0.30 7.59
CA SER A 46 -4.39 -1.69 7.61
C SER A 46 -2.88 -1.76 7.49
N ALA A 47 -2.29 -0.93 6.63
CA ALA A 47 -0.84 -0.83 6.48
C ALA A 47 -0.18 -0.28 7.75
N ASP A 48 -0.71 0.81 8.32
CA ASP A 48 -0.20 1.40 9.57
C ASP A 48 -0.21 0.38 10.70
N LYS A 49 -1.31 -0.37 10.82
CA LYS A 49 -1.40 -1.45 11.80
C LYS A 49 -0.36 -2.53 11.54
N TYR A 50 -0.21 -2.97 10.29
CA TYR A 50 0.75 -4.00 9.90
C TYR A 50 2.19 -3.55 10.17
N TYR A 51 2.56 -2.32 9.81
CA TYR A 51 3.87 -1.74 10.07
C TYR A 51 4.16 -1.64 11.57
N LYS A 52 3.18 -1.21 12.35
CA LYS A 52 3.31 -1.10 13.81
C LYS A 52 3.44 -2.47 14.48
N ASP A 53 2.60 -3.42 14.13
CA ASP A 53 2.56 -4.76 14.74
C ASP A 53 3.85 -5.53 14.44
N ASN A 54 4.49 -5.26 13.30
CA ASN A 54 5.72 -5.90 12.88
C ASN A 54 7.00 -5.05 13.10
N ASN A 55 6.93 -3.95 13.85
CA ASN A 55 8.06 -3.06 14.14
C ASN A 55 8.82 -2.67 12.86
N PHE A 56 8.10 -2.21 11.83
CA PHE A 56 8.73 -1.82 10.57
C PHE A 56 9.82 -0.77 10.83
N GLN A 57 11.02 -1.00 10.31
CA GLN A 57 12.15 -0.10 10.54
C GLN A 57 11.88 1.29 9.99
N ASP A 58 12.49 2.29 10.64
CA ASP A 58 12.38 3.70 10.28
C ASP A 58 13.57 4.17 9.44
N ILE A 59 14.75 3.57 9.67
CA ILE A 59 16.01 3.96 9.05
C ILE A 59 16.77 2.70 8.60
N TRP A 60 17.44 2.79 7.45
CA TRP A 60 18.37 1.81 6.90
C TRP A 60 19.76 2.41 6.80
N LEU A 61 20.76 1.71 7.28
CA LEU A 61 22.16 1.98 7.00
C LEU A 61 22.66 0.92 6.03
N SER A 62 23.25 1.33 4.94
CA SER A 62 23.92 0.45 3.98
C SER A 62 25.42 0.72 4.00
N GLY A 63 26.24 -0.32 3.95
CA GLY A 63 27.68 -0.23 4.00
C GLY A 63 28.33 -1.52 3.51
N GLU A 64 29.65 -1.61 3.58
CA GLU A 64 30.37 -2.81 3.15
C GLU A 64 30.39 -3.89 4.25
N ASN A 65 30.62 -3.46 5.50
CA ASN A 65 30.70 -4.37 6.64
C ASN A 65 30.48 -3.62 7.95
N PHE A 66 29.40 -3.92 8.63
CA PHE A 66 29.08 -3.36 9.94
C PHE A 66 29.54 -4.31 11.06
N SER A 67 30.46 -3.84 11.87
CA SER A 67 30.96 -4.54 13.03
C SER A 67 29.95 -4.60 14.18
N THR A 68 30.22 -5.39 15.20
CA THR A 68 29.44 -5.35 16.45
C THR A 68 29.54 -3.99 17.14
N GLU A 69 30.71 -3.32 17.05
CA GLU A 69 30.89 -1.98 17.59
C GLU A 69 29.99 -0.95 16.88
N ASP A 70 29.87 -1.04 15.57
CA ASP A 70 28.96 -0.17 14.81
C ASP A 70 27.50 -0.38 15.25
N LEU A 71 27.06 -1.64 15.39
CA LEU A 71 25.73 -1.95 15.89
C LEU A 71 25.48 -1.33 17.27
N GLU A 72 26.43 -1.46 18.19
CA GLU A 72 26.31 -0.88 19.54
C GLU A 72 26.29 0.66 19.50
N LYS A 73 27.07 1.30 18.62
CA LYS A 73 27.00 2.75 18.41
C LYS A 73 25.63 3.18 17.90
N VAL A 74 25.06 2.43 16.94
CA VAL A 74 23.70 2.68 16.43
C VAL A 74 22.69 2.53 17.54
N LYS A 75 22.72 1.45 18.32
CA LYS A 75 21.78 1.20 19.43
C LYS A 75 21.84 2.27 20.52
N ASN A 76 23.04 2.84 20.76
CA ASN A 76 23.23 3.89 21.76
C ASN A 76 22.95 5.30 21.22
N THR A 77 22.55 5.46 19.96
CA THR A 77 22.18 6.76 19.40
C THR A 77 20.82 7.21 19.97
N GLU A 78 20.70 8.49 20.30
CA GLU A 78 19.45 9.06 20.84
C GLU A 78 18.27 8.76 19.92
N ASN A 79 17.11 8.43 20.50
CA ASN A 79 15.88 8.05 19.85
C ASN A 79 15.89 6.67 19.15
N VAL A 80 17.00 5.96 19.04
CA VAL A 80 17.00 4.56 18.60
C VAL A 80 16.37 3.69 19.69
N LYS A 81 15.41 2.86 19.30
CA LYS A 81 14.77 1.88 20.18
C LYS A 81 15.45 0.53 20.10
N ASP A 82 15.74 0.10 18.87
CA ASP A 82 16.48 -1.14 18.61
C ASP A 82 17.12 -1.06 17.22
N ALA A 83 18.14 -1.89 16.97
CA ALA A 83 18.81 -2.03 15.70
C ALA A 83 19.28 -3.47 15.48
N GLU A 84 19.21 -3.95 14.25
CA GLU A 84 19.63 -5.30 13.84
C GLU A 84 20.50 -5.24 12.61
N ARG A 85 21.47 -6.16 12.49
CA ARG A 85 22.32 -6.29 11.32
C ARG A 85 21.78 -7.36 10.39
N ILE A 86 21.94 -7.12 9.09
CA ILE A 86 21.54 -8.05 8.04
C ILE A 86 22.70 -8.20 7.05
N LEU A 87 22.95 -9.42 6.62
CA LEU A 87 23.72 -9.69 5.40
C LEU A 87 22.74 -9.99 4.29
N THR A 88 22.64 -9.11 3.31
CA THR A 88 21.82 -9.31 2.11
C THR A 88 22.71 -9.57 0.91
N ILE A 89 22.45 -10.67 0.21
CA ILE A 89 23.09 -10.99 -1.06
C ILE A 89 22.00 -11.28 -2.11
N ARG A 90 22.27 -10.97 -3.38
CA ARG A 90 21.37 -11.32 -4.47
C ARG A 90 21.77 -12.67 -5.02
N THR A 91 20.82 -13.60 -5.00
CA THR A 91 20.99 -14.98 -5.46
C THR A 91 20.05 -15.30 -6.61
N GLU A 92 20.36 -16.36 -7.35
CA GLU A 92 19.52 -16.89 -8.43
C GLU A 92 18.93 -18.23 -8.00
N LEU A 93 17.64 -18.44 -8.24
CA LEU A 93 16.95 -19.70 -7.92
C LEU A 93 17.30 -20.75 -8.98
N GLU A 94 17.86 -21.89 -8.55
CA GLU A 94 18.22 -22.98 -9.46
C GLU A 94 16.97 -23.58 -10.11
N ASN A 95 17.07 -23.99 -11.37
CA ASN A 95 15.98 -24.58 -12.16
C ASN A 95 14.77 -23.66 -12.43
N LYS A 96 14.93 -22.34 -12.21
CA LYS A 96 13.93 -21.33 -12.52
C LYS A 96 14.62 -20.13 -13.18
N ASP A 97 14.72 -20.18 -14.50
CA ASP A 97 15.43 -19.15 -15.28
C ASP A 97 14.92 -17.73 -15.00
N GLY A 98 15.84 -16.86 -14.66
CA GLY A 98 15.57 -15.42 -14.44
C GLY A 98 14.90 -15.08 -13.10
N VAL A 99 14.73 -16.06 -12.19
CA VAL A 99 14.23 -15.80 -10.83
C VAL A 99 15.40 -15.45 -9.91
N THR A 100 15.38 -14.23 -9.37
CA THR A 100 16.36 -13.72 -8.42
C THR A 100 15.73 -13.49 -7.04
N LEU A 101 16.54 -13.64 -5.99
CA LEU A 101 16.11 -13.48 -4.61
C LEU A 101 17.06 -12.55 -3.85
N ASP A 102 16.51 -11.65 -3.05
CA ASP A 102 17.26 -11.04 -1.97
C ASP A 102 17.31 -12.03 -0.80
N THR A 103 18.49 -12.61 -0.62
CA THR A 103 18.77 -13.60 0.40
C THR A 103 19.34 -12.92 1.62
N ASN A 104 18.60 -12.93 2.70
CA ASN A 104 18.88 -12.21 3.93
C ASN A 104 19.30 -13.18 5.04
N PHE A 105 20.53 -13.04 5.52
CA PHE A 105 21.00 -13.74 6.72
C PHE A 105 20.86 -12.82 7.92
N ILE A 106 20.09 -13.27 8.93
CA ILE A 106 19.72 -12.47 10.08
C ILE A 106 20.11 -13.14 11.42
N GLU A 107 20.37 -12.32 12.41
CA GLU A 107 20.68 -12.78 13.80
C GLU A 107 19.41 -12.84 14.65
N SER A 108 18.40 -12.05 14.34
CA SER A 108 17.12 -11.90 15.06
C SER A 108 16.01 -11.42 14.11
N ASN A 109 14.77 -11.43 14.58
CA ASN A 109 13.59 -11.02 13.84
C ASN A 109 12.70 -10.13 14.72
N ASN A 110 13.27 -9.07 15.31
CA ASN A 110 12.54 -8.13 16.18
C ASN A 110 12.12 -6.86 15.46
N ILE A 111 12.87 -6.46 14.43
CA ILE A 111 12.60 -5.31 13.56
C ILE A 111 12.15 -5.86 12.20
N SER A 112 11.18 -5.22 11.57
CA SER A 112 10.54 -5.72 10.34
C SER A 112 10.20 -7.20 10.41
N LYS A 113 9.55 -7.57 11.50
CA LYS A 113 9.21 -8.97 11.78
C LYS A 113 8.53 -9.62 10.60
N MET A 114 9.02 -10.80 10.25
CA MET A 114 8.34 -11.65 9.30
C MET A 114 6.97 -12.06 9.83
N TYR A 115 5.93 -11.81 9.04
CA TYR A 115 4.58 -12.34 9.25
C TYR A 115 4.50 -13.72 8.62
N VAL A 116 4.39 -14.76 9.43
CA VAL A 116 4.32 -16.14 8.95
C VAL A 116 2.91 -16.41 8.41
N VAL A 117 2.83 -16.75 7.13
CA VAL A 117 1.58 -17.12 6.43
C VAL A 117 1.33 -18.61 6.59
N ASP A 118 2.38 -19.43 6.53
CA ASP A 118 2.35 -20.87 6.69
C ASP A 118 3.70 -21.38 7.22
N GLY A 119 3.70 -22.47 7.98
CA GLY A 119 4.92 -23.05 8.54
C GLY A 119 5.26 -22.51 9.93
N GLU A 120 6.53 -22.29 10.21
CA GLU A 120 7.04 -22.03 11.54
C GLU A 120 7.61 -20.62 11.68
N GLU A 121 7.54 -20.08 12.91
CA GLU A 121 8.17 -18.81 13.28
C GLU A 121 9.70 -18.89 13.18
N PHE A 122 10.34 -17.73 12.97
CA PHE A 122 11.78 -17.64 12.90
C PHE A 122 12.43 -18.03 14.22
N SER A 123 13.47 -18.86 14.13
CA SER A 123 14.37 -19.17 15.21
C SER A 123 15.81 -19.21 14.69
N LYS A 124 16.73 -18.55 15.40
CA LYS A 124 18.14 -18.50 15.01
C LYS A 124 18.80 -19.89 14.93
N ASP A 125 18.33 -20.84 15.73
CA ASP A 125 18.91 -22.19 15.82
C ASP A 125 18.23 -23.17 14.87
N LYS A 126 17.20 -22.74 14.13
CA LYS A 126 16.47 -23.58 13.20
C LYS A 126 17.09 -23.53 11.82
N LYS A 127 17.32 -24.70 11.23
CA LYS A 127 17.75 -24.84 9.84
C LYS A 127 16.57 -24.70 8.89
N GLY A 128 16.83 -24.04 7.77
CA GLY A 128 15.88 -23.86 6.71
C GLY A 128 15.65 -22.39 6.37
N VAL A 129 14.77 -22.17 5.42
CA VAL A 129 14.51 -20.85 4.85
C VAL A 129 13.07 -20.43 5.07
N TRP A 130 12.89 -19.17 5.42
CA TRP A 130 11.63 -18.44 5.40
C TRP A 130 11.53 -17.72 4.07
N PHE A 131 10.61 -18.19 3.22
CA PHE A 131 10.54 -17.82 1.81
C PHE A 131 9.33 -16.91 1.54
N ASP A 132 9.47 -16.00 0.58
CA ASP A 132 8.40 -15.09 0.12
C ASP A 132 7.15 -15.88 -0.29
N SER A 133 6.03 -15.62 0.39
CA SER A 133 4.77 -16.34 0.18
C SER A 133 4.15 -16.10 -1.20
N TYR A 134 4.33 -14.90 -1.79
CA TYR A 134 3.80 -14.57 -3.11
C TYR A 134 4.61 -15.22 -4.21
N LEU A 135 5.94 -15.22 -4.10
CA LEU A 135 6.80 -15.92 -5.06
C LEU A 135 6.60 -17.43 -4.95
N ALA A 136 6.49 -18.00 -3.73
CA ALA A 136 6.19 -19.40 -3.51
C ALA A 136 4.90 -19.82 -4.21
N LYS A 137 3.83 -19.03 -4.06
CA LYS A 137 2.55 -19.26 -4.75
C LYS A 137 2.69 -19.28 -6.27
N ASN A 138 3.47 -18.36 -6.84
CA ASN A 138 3.69 -18.29 -8.29
C ASN A 138 4.54 -19.44 -8.84
N LEU A 139 5.43 -19.99 -8.02
CA LEU A 139 6.31 -21.11 -8.37
C LEU A 139 5.76 -22.49 -7.95
N ASP A 140 4.56 -22.52 -7.33
CA ASP A 140 3.92 -23.71 -6.72
C ASP A 140 4.81 -24.40 -5.66
N LEU A 141 5.53 -23.60 -4.85
CA LEU A 141 6.37 -24.03 -3.75
C LEU A 141 5.57 -24.04 -2.43
N LYS A 142 5.91 -24.97 -1.54
CA LYS A 142 5.23 -25.19 -0.26
C LYS A 142 6.23 -25.40 0.87
N VAL A 143 5.77 -25.23 2.11
CA VAL A 143 6.53 -25.63 3.30
C VAL A 143 6.93 -27.12 3.19
N GLY A 144 8.22 -27.40 3.40
CA GLY A 144 8.84 -28.70 3.28
C GLY A 144 9.55 -28.96 1.95
N ASP A 145 9.28 -28.16 0.91
CA ASP A 145 10.01 -28.27 -0.36
C ASP A 145 11.47 -27.80 -0.17
N GLU A 146 12.36 -28.39 -0.95
CA GLU A 146 13.77 -28.02 -0.97
C GLU A 146 14.03 -27.08 -2.12
N ILE A 147 14.74 -25.98 -1.84
CA ILE A 147 15.18 -25.01 -2.85
C ILE A 147 16.70 -24.90 -2.83
N THR A 148 17.25 -24.62 -4.00
CA THR A 148 18.68 -24.31 -4.17
C THR A 148 18.81 -22.94 -4.81
N VAL A 149 19.62 -22.10 -4.19
CA VAL A 149 19.98 -20.79 -4.76
C VAL A 149 21.50 -20.74 -5.02
N THR A 150 21.89 -19.96 -6.00
CA THR A 150 23.28 -19.78 -6.38
C THR A 150 23.72 -18.34 -6.15
N TYR A 151 24.89 -18.20 -5.53
CA TYR A 151 25.60 -16.93 -5.38
C TYR A 151 27.03 -17.10 -5.88
N GLN A 152 27.39 -16.44 -6.98
CA GLN A 152 28.66 -16.70 -7.65
C GLN A 152 28.80 -18.20 -7.99
N ASN A 153 29.75 -18.91 -7.38
CA ASN A 153 29.97 -20.33 -7.57
C ASN A 153 29.52 -21.19 -6.38
N MET A 154 28.86 -20.58 -5.40
CA MET A 154 28.36 -21.27 -4.20
C MET A 154 26.87 -21.61 -4.34
N LYS A 155 26.48 -22.77 -3.87
CA LYS A 155 25.09 -23.22 -3.79
C LYS A 155 24.66 -23.27 -2.33
N ILE A 156 23.46 -22.79 -2.07
CA ILE A 156 22.79 -22.87 -0.78
C ILE A 156 21.51 -23.67 -1.01
N THR A 157 21.45 -24.86 -0.39
CA THR A 157 20.30 -25.76 -0.52
C THR A 157 19.68 -25.95 0.84
N GLU A 158 18.42 -25.53 0.97
CA GLU A 158 17.69 -25.56 2.22
C GLU A 158 16.21 -25.88 1.99
N LYS A 159 15.55 -26.37 3.06
CA LYS A 159 14.11 -26.61 3.07
C LYS A 159 13.35 -25.33 3.44
N ILE A 160 12.23 -25.10 2.77
CA ILE A 160 11.27 -24.08 3.17
C ILE A 160 10.62 -24.50 4.49
N VAL A 161 10.87 -23.76 5.56
CA VAL A 161 10.30 -24.00 6.89
C VAL A 161 9.17 -23.03 7.23
N GLY A 162 9.09 -21.91 6.48
CA GLY A 162 8.01 -20.94 6.59
C GLY A 162 7.80 -20.17 5.29
N LEU A 163 6.55 -19.85 5.02
CA LEU A 163 6.16 -18.87 4.00
C LEU A 163 5.82 -17.57 4.70
N VAL A 164 6.46 -16.47 4.28
CA VAL A 164 6.42 -15.22 5.03
C VAL A 164 6.11 -14.00 4.15
N ASN A 165 5.55 -12.98 4.79
CA ASN A 165 5.48 -11.63 4.28
C ASN A 165 6.25 -10.69 5.22
N THR A 166 6.82 -9.63 4.69
CA THR A 166 7.57 -8.66 5.50
C THR A 166 7.11 -7.23 5.23
N PRO A 167 7.21 -6.33 6.21
CA PRO A 167 6.85 -4.93 6.03
C PRO A 167 7.64 -4.20 4.94
N ASP A 168 8.87 -4.64 4.69
CA ASP A 168 9.75 -4.08 3.65
C ASP A 168 9.22 -4.28 2.22
N HIS A 169 8.33 -5.25 2.04
CA HIS A 169 7.96 -5.78 0.73
C HIS A 169 6.45 -5.72 0.47
N VAL A 170 5.75 -4.74 1.06
CA VAL A 170 4.31 -4.55 0.85
C VAL A 170 4.00 -4.16 -0.61
N TYR A 171 4.84 -3.29 -1.20
CA TYR A 171 4.82 -2.97 -2.63
C TYR A 171 6.19 -3.33 -3.19
N PHE A 172 6.35 -4.58 -3.59
CA PHE A 172 7.65 -5.14 -3.91
C PHE A 172 7.89 -5.24 -5.41
N VAL A 173 8.81 -4.43 -5.90
CA VAL A 173 9.29 -4.41 -7.28
C VAL A 173 10.78 -4.72 -7.31
N LYS A 174 11.26 -5.31 -8.39
CA LYS A 174 12.66 -5.70 -8.55
C LYS A 174 13.59 -4.49 -8.58
N ASP A 175 13.17 -3.46 -9.28
CA ASP A 175 13.92 -2.22 -9.47
C ASP A 175 12.98 -1.10 -9.94
N ASP A 176 13.50 0.12 -10.08
CA ASP A 176 12.76 1.32 -10.48
C ASP A 176 12.16 1.26 -11.91
N THR A 177 12.46 0.23 -12.69
CA THR A 177 11.91 0.04 -14.05
C THR A 177 10.58 -0.71 -14.04
N GLU A 178 10.25 -1.41 -12.95
CA GLU A 178 8.97 -2.09 -12.76
C GLU A 178 7.94 -1.14 -12.18
N ILE A 179 6.83 -0.95 -12.89
CA ILE A 179 5.72 -0.08 -12.45
C ILE A 179 4.78 -0.81 -11.48
N PHE A 180 4.65 -2.14 -11.64
CA PHE A 180 3.76 -2.96 -10.81
C PHE A 180 4.47 -4.18 -10.25
N PRO A 181 4.21 -4.55 -8.98
CA PRO A 181 4.70 -5.78 -8.40
C PRO A 181 4.23 -7.00 -9.20
N THR A 182 5.16 -7.78 -9.75
CA THR A 182 4.81 -8.97 -10.52
C THR A 182 4.92 -10.25 -9.72
N HIS A 183 5.78 -10.29 -8.70
CA HIS A 183 6.11 -11.45 -7.87
C HIS A 183 6.43 -12.74 -8.67
N LYS A 184 6.89 -12.58 -9.92
CA LYS A 184 7.15 -13.73 -10.82
C LYS A 184 8.61 -14.12 -10.86
N ASN A 185 9.48 -13.11 -10.95
CA ASN A 185 10.90 -13.30 -11.23
C ASN A 185 11.79 -12.74 -10.12
N TYR A 186 11.19 -12.18 -9.08
CA TYR A 186 11.90 -11.57 -8.00
C TYR A 186 11.15 -11.78 -6.68
N GLY A 187 11.89 -12.08 -5.64
CA GLY A 187 11.37 -12.30 -4.29
C GLY A 187 12.47 -12.18 -3.25
N TYR A 188 12.19 -12.63 -2.06
CA TYR A 188 13.13 -12.60 -0.94
C TYR A 188 13.04 -13.88 -0.11
N MET A 189 14.09 -14.14 0.62
CA MET A 189 14.11 -15.19 1.62
C MET A 189 15.00 -14.81 2.81
N TYR A 190 14.74 -15.41 3.94
CA TYR A 190 15.50 -15.23 5.17
C TYR A 190 16.06 -16.56 5.66
N LEU A 191 17.30 -16.52 6.13
CA LEU A 191 17.99 -17.60 6.79
C LEU A 191 18.59 -17.12 8.11
N SER A 192 18.80 -18.05 9.03
CA SER A 192 19.63 -17.73 10.18
C SER A 192 21.07 -17.47 9.73
N ILE A 193 21.73 -16.51 10.40
CA ILE A 193 23.17 -16.29 10.19
C ILE A 193 24.01 -17.54 10.48
N ASN A 194 23.49 -18.48 11.27
CA ASN A 194 24.13 -19.77 11.55
C ASN A 194 24.20 -20.71 10.32
N GLU A 195 23.35 -20.43 9.30
CA GLU A 195 23.30 -21.19 8.04
C GLU A 195 24.21 -20.59 6.94
N LEU A 196 25.05 -19.63 7.30
CA LEU A 196 25.99 -19.04 6.35
C LEU A 196 26.95 -20.12 5.83
N PRO A 197 27.07 -20.30 4.49
CA PRO A 197 27.93 -21.33 3.91
C PRO A 197 29.38 -21.25 4.38
N GLN A 198 30.04 -22.41 4.54
CA GLN A 198 31.45 -22.43 4.88
C GLN A 198 32.29 -21.73 3.81
N GLY A 199 33.16 -20.82 4.23
CA GLY A 199 34.00 -20.01 3.31
C GLY A 199 33.37 -18.68 2.91
N MET A 200 32.10 -18.45 3.20
CA MET A 200 31.51 -17.13 3.04
C MET A 200 31.84 -16.26 4.27
N PRO A 201 32.43 -15.06 4.10
CA PRO A 201 32.73 -14.21 5.23
C PRO A 201 31.43 -13.71 5.86
N GLN A 202 31.37 -13.68 7.18
CA GLN A 202 30.24 -13.09 7.91
C GLN A 202 30.36 -11.57 7.88
N ILE A 203 29.83 -10.98 6.80
CA ILE A 203 29.84 -9.55 6.53
C ILE A 203 28.41 -9.05 6.61
N PHE A 204 28.15 -8.07 7.47
CA PHE A 204 26.84 -7.41 7.54
C PHE A 204 26.88 -6.13 6.73
N ASN A 205 26.13 -6.08 5.66
CA ASN A 205 26.10 -4.92 4.76
C ASN A 205 24.91 -3.98 5.01
N GLN A 206 24.06 -4.30 5.96
CA GLN A 206 22.94 -3.46 6.38
C GLN A 206 22.77 -3.44 7.89
N ILE A 207 22.30 -2.29 8.40
CA ILE A 207 21.68 -2.17 9.72
C ILE A 207 20.30 -1.55 9.54
N ILE A 208 19.29 -2.20 10.09
CA ILE A 208 17.93 -1.68 10.18
C ILE A 208 17.68 -1.13 11.57
N VAL A 209 17.00 0.00 11.65
CA VAL A 209 16.80 0.76 12.89
C VAL A 209 15.33 1.05 13.12
N TYR A 210 14.85 0.76 14.31
CA TYR A 210 13.52 1.13 14.78
C TYR A 210 13.64 2.22 15.84
N VAL A 211 12.92 3.34 15.64
CA VAL A 211 13.02 4.51 16.54
C VAL A 211 11.91 4.54 17.60
N ASN A 212 12.18 5.28 18.69
CA ASN A 212 11.17 5.51 19.73
C ASN A 212 10.08 6.50 19.29
N LYS A 213 10.49 7.57 18.57
CA LYS A 213 9.63 8.65 18.13
C LYS A 213 9.86 8.94 16.66
N THR A 214 8.85 8.76 15.85
CA THR A 214 8.90 8.94 14.39
C THR A 214 9.04 10.40 13.97
N ASP A 215 8.56 11.35 14.77
CA ASP A 215 8.73 12.80 14.54
C ASP A 215 10.19 13.26 14.62
N LYS A 216 11.08 12.44 15.26
CA LYS A 216 12.51 12.68 15.33
C LYS A 216 13.35 11.83 14.37
N THR A 217 12.73 11.12 13.42
CA THR A 217 13.46 10.23 12.50
C THR A 217 14.53 10.97 11.71
N GLN A 218 14.27 12.18 11.22
CA GLN A 218 15.24 12.97 10.45
C GLN A 218 16.44 13.41 11.28
N GLU A 219 16.23 13.80 12.53
CA GLU A 219 17.31 14.13 13.47
C GLU A 219 18.17 12.89 13.78
N THR A 220 17.49 11.75 14.05
CA THR A 220 18.17 10.47 14.31
C THR A 220 19.00 10.03 13.10
N LYS A 221 18.45 10.15 11.88
CA LYS A 221 19.14 9.84 10.63
C LYS A 221 20.41 10.68 10.48
N ALA A 222 20.32 12.00 10.65
CA ALA A 222 21.48 12.88 10.57
C ALA A 222 22.55 12.54 11.60
N ASN A 223 22.15 12.16 12.82
CA ASN A 223 23.09 11.71 13.85
C ASN A 223 23.79 10.41 13.47
N LEU A 224 23.08 9.46 12.89
CA LEU A 224 23.65 8.20 12.42
C LEU A 224 24.60 8.42 11.23
N GLU A 225 24.26 9.26 10.25
CA GLU A 225 25.14 9.66 9.14
C GLU A 225 26.47 10.24 9.62
N ASN A 226 26.42 11.09 10.65
CA ASN A 226 27.62 11.73 11.20
C ASN A 226 28.50 10.77 12.01
N ASN A 227 27.91 9.83 12.74
CA ASN A 227 28.59 9.02 13.74
C ASN A 227 29.02 7.64 13.23
N ILE A 228 28.33 7.06 12.25
CA ILE A 228 28.62 5.72 11.75
C ILE A 228 29.40 5.83 10.43
N LYS A 229 30.73 5.85 10.55
CA LYS A 229 31.62 6.06 9.38
C LYS A 229 31.68 4.87 8.41
N SER A 230 31.27 3.69 8.85
CA SER A 230 31.11 2.48 8.02
C SER A 230 29.86 2.52 7.13
N ALA A 231 28.92 3.43 7.39
CA ALA A 231 27.76 3.62 6.54
C ALA A 231 28.13 4.41 5.27
N ILE A 232 27.78 3.84 4.11
CA ILE A 232 27.88 4.48 2.79
C ILE A 232 26.64 5.31 2.52
N ALA A 233 25.47 4.81 2.95
CA ALA A 233 24.20 5.49 2.82
C ALA A 233 23.33 5.26 4.07
N VAL A 234 22.60 6.30 4.47
CA VAL A 234 21.58 6.24 5.52
C VAL A 234 20.27 6.76 4.93
N THR A 235 19.28 5.90 4.86
CA THR A 235 17.99 6.21 4.25
C THR A 235 16.83 6.00 5.24
N ASP A 236 15.66 6.54 4.95
CA ASP A 236 14.46 6.41 5.77
C ASP A 236 13.30 5.80 4.96
N ARG A 237 12.14 5.66 5.57
CA ARG A 237 10.93 5.09 4.93
C ARG A 237 10.55 5.83 3.66
N GLU A 238 10.69 7.16 3.62
CA GLU A 238 10.35 7.99 2.46
C GLU A 238 11.27 7.72 1.25
N SER A 239 12.43 7.10 1.50
CA SER A 239 13.35 6.67 0.46
C SER A 239 13.10 5.21 0.01
N SER A 240 12.29 4.46 0.76
CA SER A 240 11.95 3.07 0.43
C SER A 240 10.97 3.01 -0.75
N VAL A 241 11.34 2.29 -1.81
CA VAL A 241 10.50 2.09 -3.00
C VAL A 241 9.18 1.43 -2.62
N SER A 242 9.21 0.42 -1.74
CA SER A 242 8.01 -0.28 -1.27
C SER A 242 7.06 0.63 -0.50
N TYR A 243 7.58 1.37 0.50
CA TYR A 243 6.77 2.27 1.30
C TYR A 243 6.19 3.41 0.46
N LYS A 244 7.03 4.06 -0.34
CA LYS A 244 6.63 5.15 -1.23
C LYS A 244 5.63 4.69 -2.29
N GLY A 245 5.86 3.54 -2.91
CA GLY A 245 4.95 2.97 -3.92
C GLY A 245 3.57 2.74 -3.33
N TYR A 246 3.48 2.13 -2.14
CA TYR A 246 2.20 1.91 -1.47
C TYR A 246 1.46 3.20 -1.12
N ASN A 247 2.17 4.21 -0.58
CA ASN A 247 1.56 5.49 -0.26
C ASN A 247 1.11 6.24 -1.51
N THR A 248 1.87 6.17 -2.60
CA THR A 248 1.48 6.76 -3.90
C THR A 248 0.18 6.14 -4.41
N GLU A 249 -0.02 4.83 -4.32
CA GLU A 249 -1.27 4.16 -4.69
C GLU A 249 -2.48 4.71 -3.90
N ILE A 250 -2.31 4.97 -2.60
CA ILE A 250 -3.37 5.55 -1.75
C ILE A 250 -3.68 7.00 -2.18
N GLU A 251 -2.65 7.82 -2.39
CA GLU A 251 -2.80 9.22 -2.81
C GLU A 251 -3.45 9.33 -4.20
N GLU A 252 -3.03 8.50 -5.16
CA GLU A 252 -3.61 8.45 -6.49
C GLU A 252 -5.07 8.00 -6.44
N GLY A 253 -5.38 6.95 -5.69
CA GLY A 253 -6.74 6.47 -5.51
C GLY A 253 -7.67 7.54 -4.95
N THR A 254 -7.20 8.30 -3.96
CA THR A 254 -7.93 9.43 -3.37
C THR A 254 -8.14 10.55 -4.39
N THR A 255 -7.12 10.88 -5.18
CA THR A 255 -7.19 11.89 -6.23
C THR A 255 -8.18 11.50 -7.33
N TYR A 256 -8.12 10.26 -7.83
CA TYR A 256 -9.06 9.75 -8.83
C TYR A 256 -10.50 9.76 -8.31
N SER A 257 -10.72 9.45 -7.04
CA SER A 257 -12.02 9.58 -6.40
C SER A 257 -12.62 10.99 -6.55
N GLY A 258 -11.81 12.03 -6.34
CA GLY A 258 -12.21 13.42 -6.52
C GLY A 258 -12.60 13.74 -7.97
N VAL A 259 -11.78 13.30 -8.93
CA VAL A 259 -12.02 13.50 -10.38
C VAL A 259 -13.31 12.82 -10.82
N PHE A 260 -13.52 11.56 -10.46
CA PHE A 260 -14.76 10.84 -10.80
C PHE A 260 -15.99 11.50 -10.18
N THR A 261 -15.90 11.93 -8.92
CA THR A 261 -17.00 12.64 -8.26
C THR A 261 -17.37 13.91 -8.98
N PHE A 262 -16.40 14.74 -9.36
CA PHE A 262 -16.63 15.96 -10.14
C PHE A 262 -17.32 15.63 -11.46
N LEU A 263 -16.86 14.61 -12.17
CA LEU A 263 -17.40 14.19 -13.46
C LEU A 263 -18.88 13.73 -13.34
N PHE A 264 -19.19 12.90 -12.33
CA PHE A 264 -20.56 12.47 -12.06
C PHE A 264 -21.48 13.64 -11.68
N LEU A 265 -21.02 14.57 -10.83
CA LEU A 265 -21.79 15.76 -10.49
C LEU A 265 -22.04 16.66 -11.70
N PHE A 266 -21.04 16.84 -12.56
CA PHE A 266 -21.19 17.62 -13.79
C PHE A 266 -22.26 17.03 -14.73
N ILE A 267 -22.20 15.70 -14.94
CA ILE A 267 -23.21 14.99 -15.75
C ILE A 267 -24.59 15.10 -15.09
N ALA A 268 -24.69 15.00 -13.78
CA ALA A 268 -25.93 15.16 -13.05
C ALA A 268 -26.54 16.57 -13.25
N VAL A 269 -25.73 17.62 -13.16
CA VAL A 269 -26.18 19.01 -13.41
C VAL A 269 -26.68 19.19 -14.84
N LEU A 270 -25.98 18.66 -15.84
CA LEU A 270 -26.43 18.69 -17.24
C LEU A 270 -27.77 17.95 -17.42
N SER A 271 -27.88 16.78 -16.79
CA SER A 271 -29.12 15.97 -16.84
C SER A 271 -30.30 16.67 -16.19
N VAL A 272 -30.07 17.29 -15.02
CA VAL A 272 -31.09 18.13 -14.34
C VAL A 272 -31.52 19.28 -15.22
N THR A 273 -30.56 20.01 -15.78
CA THR A 273 -30.82 21.19 -16.63
C THR A 273 -31.66 20.82 -17.88
N THR A 274 -31.25 19.75 -18.56
CA THR A 274 -31.96 19.25 -19.74
C THR A 274 -33.37 18.79 -19.39
N THR A 275 -33.53 18.03 -18.31
CA THR A 275 -34.82 17.54 -17.84
C THR A 275 -35.75 18.69 -17.45
N MET A 276 -35.25 19.68 -16.71
CA MET A 276 -36.04 20.84 -16.32
C MET A 276 -36.45 21.70 -17.52
N ASN A 277 -35.58 21.89 -18.50
CA ASN A 277 -35.90 22.59 -19.73
C ASN A 277 -37.04 21.86 -20.49
N ARG A 278 -37.00 20.56 -20.62
CA ARG A 278 -38.09 19.75 -21.24
C ARG A 278 -39.39 19.87 -20.44
N PHE A 279 -39.32 19.79 -19.12
CA PHE A 279 -40.45 19.90 -18.21
C PHE A 279 -41.15 21.26 -18.35
N VAL A 280 -40.39 22.35 -18.32
CA VAL A 280 -40.91 23.70 -18.49
C VAL A 280 -41.54 23.88 -19.87
N LYS A 281 -40.90 23.39 -20.95
CA LYS A 281 -41.47 23.44 -22.32
C LYS A 281 -42.82 22.70 -22.40
N LYS A 282 -42.93 21.50 -21.79
CA LYS A 282 -44.16 20.71 -21.75
C LYS A 282 -45.28 21.39 -20.96
N GLN A 283 -44.94 22.16 -19.92
CA GLN A 283 -45.92 22.85 -19.09
C GLN A 283 -46.21 24.31 -19.55
N ARG A 284 -45.63 24.77 -20.66
CA ARG A 284 -45.74 26.17 -21.11
C ARG A 284 -47.18 26.65 -21.25
N THR A 285 -48.07 25.85 -21.80
CA THR A 285 -49.51 26.17 -21.93
C THR A 285 -50.18 26.31 -20.56
N GLN A 286 -49.93 25.41 -19.64
CA GLN A 286 -50.49 25.47 -18.28
C GLN A 286 -49.98 26.69 -17.49
N ILE A 287 -48.69 27.03 -17.66
CA ILE A 287 -48.10 28.23 -17.04
C ILE A 287 -48.74 29.49 -17.62
N GLY A 288 -49.02 29.53 -18.96
CA GLY A 288 -49.73 30.62 -19.63
C GLY A 288 -51.13 30.79 -19.08
N THR A 289 -51.90 29.71 -18.95
CA THR A 289 -53.27 29.72 -18.37
C THR A 289 -53.28 30.21 -16.93
N LEU A 290 -52.32 29.80 -16.09
CA LEU A 290 -52.22 30.29 -14.71
C LEU A 290 -51.87 31.76 -14.64
N LYS A 291 -51.06 32.29 -15.57
CA LYS A 291 -50.79 33.72 -15.69
C LYS A 291 -52.00 34.50 -16.11
N SER A 292 -52.75 34.07 -17.08
CA SER A 292 -53.98 34.76 -17.54
C SER A 292 -55.07 34.76 -16.46
N LEU A 293 -55.07 33.78 -15.57
CA LEU A 293 -55.93 33.74 -14.36
C LEU A 293 -55.41 34.60 -13.20
N GLY A 294 -54.39 35.42 -13.39
CA GLY A 294 -53.87 36.39 -12.40
C GLY A 294 -52.95 35.82 -11.33
N PHE A 295 -52.44 34.59 -11.45
CA PHE A 295 -51.49 34.05 -10.49
C PHE A 295 -50.16 34.75 -10.57
N LYS A 296 -49.64 35.24 -9.42
CA LYS A 296 -48.31 35.89 -9.32
C LYS A 296 -47.18 34.92 -9.70
N ASN A 297 -46.16 35.41 -10.42
CA ASN A 297 -44.98 34.65 -10.85
C ASN A 297 -44.34 33.83 -9.73
N ARG A 298 -44.29 34.39 -8.48
CA ARG A 298 -43.74 33.68 -7.30
C ARG A 298 -44.54 32.43 -6.95
N LYS A 299 -45.88 32.47 -7.10
CA LYS A 299 -46.73 31.27 -6.87
C LYS A 299 -46.59 30.23 -7.96
N ILE A 300 -46.34 30.64 -9.23
CA ILE A 300 -46.12 29.76 -10.36
C ILE A 300 -44.73 29.09 -10.25
N LYS A 301 -43.69 29.85 -9.88
CA LYS A 301 -42.32 29.31 -9.66
C LYS A 301 -42.23 28.27 -8.53
N ASN A 302 -43.01 28.48 -7.46
CA ASN A 302 -43.01 27.58 -6.29
C ASN A 302 -43.92 26.36 -6.48
N ASN A 303 -44.45 26.15 -7.65
CA ASN A 303 -45.36 25.07 -8.03
C ASN A 303 -44.78 24.16 -9.07
#